data_844c4f0596617687adbde056614f8dd1
#
_entry.id   844c4f0596617687adbde056614f8dd1
#
_cell.length_a   1.000
_cell.length_b   1.000
_cell.length_c   1.000
_cell.angle_alpha   90.00
_cell.angle_beta   90.00
_cell.angle_gamma   90.00
#
_symmetry.space_group_name_H-M   'P 1'
#
loop_
_entity.id
_entity.type
_entity.pdbx_description
1 polymer ?
#
loop_
_entity_poly.entity_id
_entity_poly.type
_entity_poly.pdbx_seq_one_letter_code
_entity_poly.pdbx_strand_id
1 'polypeptide(L)'
;MQELIKRNTPEIADRFALEIEDRREGKSFYEIEACGDKIVLRGDCKISLAMAYYRYLKDCCGVNLAHCGNDRIGNITEAPLPAGKTVRIIEQDKRAYMNYCTFSYSARWWDWERWEREIDYMAMRGINMPLSIVGYEAVLFYTLRDLGYTDDGALNFISGPAYLPWQLMGNLDSYFSLTDKAYVDKRLELGKKIIDRELELGMTPIQQGCSGQVPSTILRVLPHTNAYNVPSWCGFPVTYQIDPLDKNFRKFGMALLEKQRQLFGAHHYYACDPFHENKRPIKGDKYLQNVGKAISEMYTAFDSQAVWVMQAWSLREPIVKAVDKDKLLILDIDGSKCEKTDGFWGYNFISGTLNNFGDRNTLHGSIDALAENKFMEEREKYPNIVGTGLFMEGIFQNPLYFDLASDMLT
;
A
#
# COMPACT_ATOMS: atom_id res chain seq x y z
N MET A 1 -16.50 -8.65 -9.73
CA MET A 1 -17.14 -9.36 -8.59
C MET A 1 -17.57 -10.78 -8.94
N GLN A 2 -18.35 -11.00 -10.00
CA GLN A 2 -18.79 -12.37 -10.35
C GLN A 2 -17.63 -13.35 -10.50
N GLU A 3 -16.54 -12.95 -11.13
CA GLU A 3 -15.35 -13.80 -11.28
C GLU A 3 -14.65 -14.09 -9.94
N LEU A 4 -14.64 -13.15 -8.98
CA LEU A 4 -14.15 -13.40 -7.62
C LEU A 4 -14.98 -14.51 -6.95
N ILE A 5 -16.30 -14.42 -7.02
CA ILE A 5 -17.21 -15.44 -6.46
C ILE A 5 -16.97 -16.82 -7.12
N LYS A 6 -16.88 -16.86 -8.46
CA LYS A 6 -16.63 -18.10 -9.21
C LYS A 6 -15.28 -18.75 -8.85
N ARG A 7 -14.24 -17.96 -8.64
CA ARG A 7 -12.94 -18.50 -8.21
C ARG A 7 -12.99 -19.11 -6.81
N ASN A 8 -13.72 -18.46 -5.90
CA ASN A 8 -13.73 -18.87 -4.51
C ASN A 8 -14.79 -19.93 -4.19
N THR A 9 -15.98 -19.85 -4.80
CA THR A 9 -17.09 -20.79 -4.56
C THR A 9 -17.83 -21.13 -5.85
N PRO A 10 -17.18 -21.87 -6.80
CA PRO A 10 -17.75 -22.13 -8.12
C PRO A 10 -19.11 -22.83 -8.05
N GLU A 11 -19.31 -23.77 -7.13
CA GLU A 11 -20.53 -24.60 -7.02
C GLU A 11 -21.78 -23.80 -6.62
N ILE A 12 -21.59 -22.65 -5.96
CA ILE A 12 -22.70 -21.82 -5.49
C ILE A 12 -22.72 -20.43 -6.13
N ALA A 13 -21.82 -20.16 -7.10
CA ALA A 13 -21.68 -18.84 -7.68
C ALA A 13 -22.96 -18.28 -8.29
N ASP A 14 -23.77 -19.13 -8.89
CA ASP A 14 -25.04 -18.76 -9.53
C ASP A 14 -26.16 -18.43 -8.51
N ARG A 15 -25.93 -18.69 -7.22
CA ARG A 15 -26.90 -18.34 -6.17
C ARG A 15 -26.86 -16.85 -5.83
N PHE A 16 -25.79 -16.12 -6.20
CA PHE A 16 -25.63 -14.72 -5.88
C PHE A 16 -26.17 -13.79 -6.97
N ALA A 17 -26.95 -12.79 -6.54
CA ALA A 17 -27.31 -11.62 -7.32
C ALA A 17 -26.58 -10.41 -6.75
N LEU A 18 -25.97 -9.59 -7.63
CA LEU A 18 -25.12 -8.45 -7.25
C LEU A 18 -25.79 -7.15 -7.70
N GLU A 19 -26.00 -6.23 -6.77
CA GLU A 19 -26.64 -4.95 -7.02
C GLU A 19 -25.77 -3.79 -6.50
N ILE A 20 -25.50 -2.79 -7.32
CA ILE A 20 -24.80 -1.57 -6.92
C ILE A 20 -25.86 -0.50 -6.67
N GLU A 21 -25.80 0.13 -5.51
CA GLU A 21 -26.66 1.23 -5.09
C GLU A 21 -25.82 2.44 -4.65
N ASP A 22 -26.44 3.62 -4.55
CA ASP A 22 -25.80 4.80 -4.02
C ASP A 22 -25.47 4.65 -2.53
N ARG A 23 -24.43 5.37 -2.08
CA ARG A 23 -24.05 5.45 -0.67
C ARG A 23 -25.23 5.83 0.22
N ARG A 24 -25.30 5.26 1.41
CA ARG A 24 -26.31 5.59 2.42
C ARG A 24 -25.80 6.67 3.36
N GLU A 25 -26.47 7.80 3.38
CA GLU A 25 -26.06 8.97 4.19
C GLU A 25 -24.60 9.40 3.92
N GLY A 26 -24.13 9.24 2.66
CA GLY A 26 -22.75 9.56 2.25
C GLY A 26 -21.71 8.51 2.63
N LYS A 27 -22.07 7.44 3.32
CA LYS A 27 -21.19 6.36 3.73
C LYS A 27 -21.30 5.13 2.84
N SER A 28 -20.21 4.41 2.69
CA SER A 28 -20.20 3.08 2.08
C SER A 28 -21.03 2.10 2.93
N PHE A 29 -21.63 1.12 2.28
CA PHE A 29 -22.40 0.10 2.97
C PHE A 29 -22.40 -1.22 2.21
N TYR A 30 -22.75 -2.28 2.90
CA TYR A 30 -23.19 -3.50 2.25
C TYR A 30 -24.46 -4.07 2.89
N GLU A 31 -25.18 -4.85 2.10
CA GLU A 31 -26.42 -5.49 2.49
C GLU A 31 -26.49 -6.91 1.95
N ILE A 32 -27.06 -7.83 2.73
CA ILE A 32 -27.25 -9.24 2.40
C ILE A 32 -28.70 -9.62 2.72
N GLU A 33 -29.44 -10.17 1.76
CA GLU A 33 -30.77 -10.72 2.03
C GLU A 33 -31.10 -11.90 1.10
N ALA A 34 -32.06 -12.70 1.50
CA ALA A 34 -32.66 -13.73 0.66
C ALA A 34 -33.78 -13.12 -0.21
N CYS A 35 -33.77 -13.42 -1.51
CA CYS A 35 -34.88 -13.09 -2.42
C CYS A 35 -35.22 -14.32 -3.28
N GLY A 36 -36.29 -14.99 -2.91
CA GLY A 36 -36.61 -16.32 -3.50
C GLY A 36 -35.53 -17.33 -3.16
N ASP A 37 -34.91 -17.89 -4.17
CA ASP A 37 -33.81 -18.85 -4.06
C ASP A 37 -32.42 -18.18 -4.18
N LYS A 38 -32.36 -16.87 -4.38
CA LYS A 38 -31.12 -16.11 -4.53
C LYS A 38 -30.69 -15.44 -3.23
N ILE A 39 -29.38 -15.24 -3.13
CA ILE A 39 -28.73 -14.42 -2.12
C ILE A 39 -28.37 -13.11 -2.80
N VAL A 40 -29.04 -12.03 -2.42
CA VAL A 40 -28.82 -10.69 -2.98
C VAL A 40 -27.79 -9.98 -2.14
N LEU A 41 -26.70 -9.56 -2.77
CA LEU A 41 -25.64 -8.74 -2.19
C LEU A 41 -25.74 -7.33 -2.79
N ARG A 42 -25.95 -6.32 -1.94
CA ARG A 42 -25.98 -4.90 -2.32
C ARG A 42 -24.83 -4.15 -1.69
N GLY A 43 -24.36 -3.14 -2.38
CA GLY A 43 -23.31 -2.23 -1.87
C GLY A 43 -23.07 -1.07 -2.82
N ASP A 44 -22.33 -0.06 -2.35
CA ASP A 44 -22.02 1.14 -3.14
C ASP A 44 -20.88 0.94 -4.14
N CYS A 45 -20.11 -0.13 -4.01
CA CYS A 45 -18.97 -0.45 -4.88
C CYS A 45 -18.64 -1.94 -4.86
N LYS A 46 -17.71 -2.36 -5.71
CA LYS A 46 -17.28 -3.77 -5.79
C LYS A 46 -16.65 -4.27 -4.49
N ILE A 47 -15.93 -3.43 -3.76
CA ILE A 47 -15.35 -3.78 -2.45
C ILE A 47 -16.45 -4.05 -1.43
N SER A 48 -17.47 -3.21 -1.37
CA SER A 48 -18.63 -3.44 -0.49
C SER A 48 -19.36 -4.74 -0.81
N LEU A 49 -19.49 -5.09 -2.10
CA LEU A 49 -20.04 -6.38 -2.52
C LEU A 49 -19.13 -7.55 -2.13
N ALA A 50 -17.80 -7.40 -2.18
CA ALA A 50 -16.86 -8.43 -1.74
C ALA A 50 -16.94 -8.65 -0.23
N MET A 51 -17.09 -7.58 0.55
CA MET A 51 -17.33 -7.65 2.00
C MET A 51 -18.65 -8.35 2.32
N ALA A 52 -19.73 -8.02 1.59
CA ALA A 52 -21.02 -8.71 1.72
C ALA A 52 -20.89 -10.21 1.44
N TYR A 53 -20.19 -10.56 0.37
CA TYR A 53 -19.95 -11.96 0.01
C TYR A 53 -19.18 -12.70 1.11
N TYR A 54 -18.07 -12.14 1.60
CA TYR A 54 -17.32 -12.76 2.70
C TYR A 54 -18.15 -12.84 3.98
N ARG A 55 -18.91 -11.82 4.31
CA ARG A 55 -19.79 -11.82 5.49
C ARG A 55 -20.85 -12.93 5.39
N TYR A 56 -21.42 -13.13 4.22
CA TYR A 56 -22.33 -14.24 3.97
C TYR A 56 -21.62 -15.60 4.19
N LEU A 57 -20.41 -15.79 3.64
CA LEU A 57 -19.64 -17.02 3.83
C LEU A 57 -19.34 -17.28 5.30
N LYS A 58 -18.99 -16.24 6.06
CA LYS A 58 -18.69 -16.33 7.50
C LYS A 58 -19.95 -16.72 8.29
N ASP A 59 -21.05 -16.03 8.08
CA ASP A 59 -22.25 -16.17 8.91
C ASP A 59 -23.13 -17.36 8.52
N CYS A 60 -23.23 -17.68 7.23
CA CYS A 60 -24.15 -18.71 6.72
C CYS A 60 -23.44 -20.02 6.37
N CYS A 61 -22.14 -19.97 5.98
CA CYS A 61 -21.41 -21.17 5.59
C CYS A 61 -20.33 -21.58 6.61
N GLY A 62 -20.13 -20.83 7.69
CA GLY A 62 -19.14 -21.13 8.74
C GLY A 62 -17.69 -21.07 8.25
N VAL A 63 -17.41 -20.23 7.25
CA VAL A 63 -16.07 -20.04 6.67
C VAL A 63 -15.33 -18.93 7.42
N ASN A 64 -14.07 -19.16 7.75
CA ASN A 64 -13.14 -18.11 8.12
C ASN A 64 -11.97 -18.07 7.14
N LEU A 65 -11.78 -16.93 6.50
CA LEU A 65 -10.70 -16.68 5.55
C LEU A 65 -9.51 -16.04 6.27
N ALA A 66 -8.37 -16.73 6.26
CA ALA A 66 -7.15 -16.27 6.88
C ALA A 66 -5.99 -16.23 5.89
N HIS A 67 -5.02 -15.36 6.11
CA HIS A 67 -3.79 -15.27 5.29
C HIS A 67 -3.00 -16.58 5.25
N CYS A 68 -2.91 -17.24 6.39
CA CYS A 68 -1.98 -18.35 6.65
C CYS A 68 -2.72 -19.59 7.13
N GLY A 69 -3.96 -19.76 6.75
CA GLY A 69 -4.78 -20.91 7.14
C GLY A 69 -5.17 -21.78 5.94
N ASN A 70 -5.76 -22.91 6.26
CA ASN A 70 -6.48 -23.71 5.28
C ASN A 70 -7.86 -23.10 5.09
N ASP A 71 -8.01 -22.31 4.03
CA ASP A 71 -9.31 -21.83 3.64
C ASP A 71 -10.18 -23.01 3.20
N ARG A 72 -11.36 -23.10 3.76
CA ARG A 72 -12.36 -24.12 3.36
C ARG A 72 -13.31 -23.61 2.28
N ILE A 73 -13.04 -22.45 1.70
CA ILE A 73 -13.90 -21.76 0.72
C ILE A 73 -14.20 -22.67 -0.48
N GLY A 74 -13.19 -23.31 -1.05
CA GLY A 74 -13.35 -24.16 -2.23
C GLY A 74 -14.19 -25.44 -2.04
N ASN A 75 -14.59 -25.76 -0.82
CA ASN A 75 -15.36 -26.96 -0.50
C ASN A 75 -16.86 -26.65 -0.22
N ILE A 76 -17.31 -25.43 -0.47
CA ILE A 76 -18.69 -25.03 -0.24
C ILE A 76 -19.54 -25.45 -1.43
N THR A 77 -20.43 -26.41 -1.21
CA THR A 77 -21.38 -26.95 -2.21
C THR A 77 -22.82 -26.53 -1.96
N GLU A 78 -23.10 -25.99 -0.76
CA GLU A 78 -24.46 -25.56 -0.38
C GLU A 78 -24.44 -24.05 -0.07
N ALA A 79 -25.49 -23.36 -0.48
CA ALA A 79 -25.72 -21.95 -0.22
C ALA A 79 -26.98 -21.76 0.64
N PRO A 80 -26.85 -21.86 1.99
CA PRO A 80 -27.96 -21.61 2.89
C PRO A 80 -28.51 -20.20 2.70
N LEU A 81 -29.83 -20.03 2.71
CA LEU A 81 -30.43 -18.72 2.66
C LEU A 81 -30.19 -17.98 4.00
N PRO A 82 -29.83 -16.68 3.97
CA PRO A 82 -29.77 -15.88 5.18
C PRO A 82 -31.10 -15.89 5.92
N ALA A 83 -31.07 -16.02 7.24
CA ALA A 83 -32.28 -16.04 8.07
C ALA A 83 -33.01 -14.67 8.10
N GLY A 84 -32.34 -13.61 7.71
CA GLY A 84 -32.87 -12.27 7.65
C GLY A 84 -31.95 -11.33 6.89
N LYS A 85 -32.38 -10.07 6.77
CA LYS A 85 -31.62 -9.02 6.13
C LYS A 85 -30.52 -8.51 7.05
N THR A 86 -29.28 -8.49 6.54
CA THR A 86 -28.13 -7.88 7.22
C THR A 86 -27.73 -6.60 6.49
N VAL A 87 -27.54 -5.52 7.23
CA VAL A 87 -27.03 -4.24 6.73
C VAL A 87 -25.84 -3.80 7.58
N ARG A 88 -24.77 -3.36 6.93
CA ARG A 88 -23.60 -2.79 7.59
C ARG A 88 -23.21 -1.48 6.92
N ILE A 89 -23.01 -0.44 7.71
CA ILE A 89 -22.39 0.82 7.28
C ILE A 89 -20.88 0.67 7.48
N ILE A 90 -20.11 1.06 6.49
CA ILE A 90 -18.65 1.04 6.52
C ILE A 90 -18.21 2.44 6.92
N GLU A 91 -17.64 2.56 8.11
CA GLU A 91 -17.30 3.84 8.71
C GLU A 91 -16.05 4.48 8.11
N GLN A 92 -15.16 3.67 7.51
CA GLN A 92 -13.87 4.11 7.00
C GLN A 92 -13.84 4.13 5.48
N ASP A 93 -13.58 5.30 4.88
CA ASP A 93 -13.48 5.42 3.43
C ASP A 93 -12.18 4.81 2.88
N LYS A 94 -11.07 4.93 3.62
CA LYS A 94 -9.77 4.43 3.22
C LYS A 94 -9.33 3.29 4.12
N ARG A 95 -8.96 2.18 3.53
CA ARG A 95 -8.47 0.99 4.23
C ARG A 95 -7.20 0.51 3.55
N ALA A 96 -6.06 0.94 4.12
CA ALA A 96 -4.74 0.69 3.57
C ALA A 96 -4.18 -0.66 3.97
N TYR A 97 -3.27 -1.21 3.16
CA TYR A 97 -2.73 -2.54 3.36
C TYR A 97 -1.30 -2.68 2.88
N MET A 98 -0.54 -3.43 3.64
CA MET A 98 0.87 -3.79 3.50
C MET A 98 1.86 -2.69 3.87
N ASN A 99 2.94 -3.17 4.50
CA ASN A 99 4.18 -2.44 4.71
C ASN A 99 5.14 -2.71 3.53
N TYR A 100 6.13 -1.86 3.32
CA TYR A 100 7.20 -2.12 2.36
C TYR A 100 7.91 -3.45 2.62
N CYS A 101 8.23 -3.75 3.88
CA CYS A 101 8.95 -4.96 4.27
C CYS A 101 8.19 -6.24 3.92
N THR A 102 6.86 -6.22 3.86
CA THR A 102 6.02 -7.35 3.49
C THR A 102 6.40 -7.94 2.14
N PHE A 103 6.77 -7.07 1.19
CA PHE A 103 7.13 -7.49 -0.18
C PHE A 103 8.40 -8.32 -0.25
N SER A 104 9.31 -8.21 0.72
CA SER A 104 10.50 -9.06 0.79
C SER A 104 10.39 -10.17 1.83
N TYR A 105 9.79 -9.93 2.97
CA TYR A 105 9.62 -10.97 3.98
C TYR A 105 8.64 -12.05 3.53
N SER A 106 7.48 -11.68 3.01
CA SER A 106 6.42 -12.63 2.66
C SER A 106 6.23 -12.81 1.16
N ALA A 107 6.19 -11.72 0.40
CA ALA A 107 5.68 -11.73 -0.97
C ALA A 107 6.75 -11.79 -2.09
N ARG A 108 8.06 -11.88 -1.74
CA ARG A 108 9.14 -11.77 -2.72
C ARG A 108 9.10 -12.78 -3.87
N TRP A 109 8.54 -13.96 -3.64
CA TRP A 109 8.47 -15.06 -4.61
C TRP A 109 7.05 -15.40 -5.04
N TRP A 110 6.07 -14.59 -4.67
CA TRP A 110 4.70 -14.84 -5.09
C TRP A 110 4.56 -14.69 -6.59
N ASP A 111 3.93 -15.69 -7.18
CA ASP A 111 3.47 -15.69 -8.56
C ASP A 111 2.08 -15.04 -8.68
N TRP A 112 1.52 -15.07 -9.88
CA TRP A 112 0.20 -14.51 -10.12
C TRP A 112 -0.90 -15.21 -9.32
N GLU A 113 -0.86 -16.53 -9.23
CA GLU A 113 -1.90 -17.32 -8.51
C GLU A 113 -1.95 -16.92 -7.03
N ARG A 114 -0.78 -16.77 -6.39
CA ARG A 114 -0.73 -16.32 -5.00
C ARG A 114 -1.15 -14.86 -4.84
N TRP A 115 -0.77 -13.97 -5.78
CA TRP A 115 -1.22 -12.57 -5.76
C TRP A 115 -2.72 -12.44 -6.03
N GLU A 116 -3.30 -13.17 -6.97
CA GLU A 116 -4.74 -13.15 -7.24
C GLU A 116 -5.54 -13.53 -5.99
N ARG A 117 -5.10 -14.56 -5.28
CA ARG A 117 -5.70 -14.95 -4.00
C ARG A 117 -5.59 -13.85 -2.94
N GLU A 118 -4.43 -13.17 -2.84
CA GLU A 118 -4.24 -12.07 -1.89
C GLU A 118 -5.15 -10.87 -2.23
N ILE A 119 -5.30 -10.53 -3.51
CA ILE A 119 -6.18 -9.45 -3.94
C ILE A 119 -7.65 -9.78 -3.67
N ASP A 120 -8.06 -11.02 -3.90
CA ASP A 120 -9.41 -11.47 -3.53
C ASP A 120 -9.62 -11.41 -2.01
N TYR A 121 -8.61 -11.82 -1.22
CA TYR A 121 -8.61 -11.66 0.24
C TYR A 121 -8.75 -10.18 0.65
N MET A 122 -7.93 -9.29 0.09
CA MET A 122 -8.02 -7.86 0.34
C MET A 122 -9.44 -7.33 0.09
N ALA A 123 -10.02 -7.65 -1.06
CA ALA A 123 -11.38 -7.22 -1.41
C ALA A 123 -12.42 -7.72 -0.41
N MET A 124 -12.37 -9.00 -0.06
CA MET A 124 -13.28 -9.62 0.90
C MET A 124 -13.13 -9.06 2.31
N ARG A 125 -11.95 -8.59 2.68
CA ARG A 125 -11.67 -7.91 3.96
C ARG A 125 -11.88 -6.39 3.91
N GLY A 126 -12.38 -5.87 2.79
CA GLY A 126 -12.71 -4.46 2.66
C GLY A 126 -11.53 -3.53 2.37
N ILE A 127 -10.34 -4.06 2.12
CA ILE A 127 -9.16 -3.27 1.75
C ILE A 127 -9.39 -2.65 0.38
N ASN A 128 -9.15 -1.37 0.29
CA ASN A 128 -9.34 -0.61 -0.95
C ASN A 128 -8.15 0.28 -1.33
N MET A 129 -7.08 0.25 -0.54
CA MET A 129 -5.91 1.12 -0.75
C MET A 129 -4.59 0.35 -0.49
N PRO A 130 -4.26 -0.64 -1.33
CA PRO A 130 -3.04 -1.42 -1.18
C PRO A 130 -1.79 -0.64 -1.59
N LEU A 131 -0.64 -0.97 -0.97
CA LEU A 131 0.67 -0.57 -1.46
C LEU A 131 1.02 -1.45 -2.68
N SER A 132 1.20 -0.85 -3.86
CA SER A 132 1.35 -1.56 -5.14
C SER A 132 2.70 -1.22 -5.77
N ILE A 133 3.75 -1.91 -5.33
CA ILE A 133 5.15 -1.67 -5.73
C ILE A 133 5.78 -2.81 -6.53
N VAL A 134 5.04 -3.90 -6.78
CA VAL A 134 5.54 -5.02 -7.59
C VAL A 134 5.80 -4.55 -9.02
N GLY A 135 6.98 -4.85 -9.53
CA GLY A 135 7.40 -4.45 -10.87
C GLY A 135 8.07 -3.07 -10.92
N TYR A 136 8.25 -2.39 -9.79
CA TYR A 136 8.97 -1.11 -9.76
C TYR A 136 10.44 -1.26 -10.21
N GLU A 137 10.98 -2.47 -10.16
CA GLU A 137 12.26 -2.84 -10.78
C GLU A 137 12.32 -2.40 -12.25
N ALA A 138 11.22 -2.55 -12.99
CA ALA A 138 11.13 -2.13 -14.39
C ALA A 138 11.11 -0.59 -14.52
N VAL A 139 10.46 0.11 -13.59
CA VAL A 139 10.50 1.58 -13.57
C VAL A 139 11.93 2.08 -13.40
N LEU A 140 12.66 1.53 -12.43
CA LEU A 140 14.07 1.87 -12.19
C LEU A 140 14.94 1.53 -13.40
N PHE A 141 14.83 0.30 -13.91
CA PHE A 141 15.61 -0.17 -15.03
C PHE A 141 15.43 0.71 -16.27
N TYR A 142 14.20 0.87 -16.74
CA TYR A 142 13.92 1.62 -17.95
C TYR A 142 14.20 3.12 -17.81
N THR A 143 13.99 3.71 -16.63
CA THR A 143 14.38 5.11 -16.38
C THR A 143 15.89 5.30 -16.46
N LEU A 144 16.67 4.40 -15.88
CA LEU A 144 18.14 4.49 -15.96
C LEU A 144 18.63 4.25 -17.41
N ARG A 145 18.00 3.36 -18.16
CA ARG A 145 18.28 3.16 -19.57
C ARG A 145 18.03 4.44 -20.39
N ASP A 146 16.89 5.09 -20.17
CA ASP A 146 16.54 6.36 -20.85
C ASP A 146 17.52 7.49 -20.48
N LEU A 147 18.12 7.45 -19.29
CA LEU A 147 19.16 8.39 -18.87
C LEU A 147 20.55 8.06 -19.43
N GLY A 148 20.72 6.92 -20.13
CA GLY A 148 21.96 6.55 -20.80
C GLY A 148 22.83 5.53 -20.06
N TYR A 149 22.32 4.85 -19.04
CA TYR A 149 23.00 3.70 -18.45
C TYR A 149 22.96 2.50 -19.41
N THR A 150 23.95 1.62 -19.32
CA THR A 150 23.89 0.28 -19.93
C THR A 150 22.92 -0.61 -19.19
N ASP A 151 22.53 -1.75 -19.76
CA ASP A 151 21.69 -2.75 -19.08
C ASP A 151 22.34 -3.19 -17.77
N ASP A 152 23.63 -3.56 -17.82
CA ASP A 152 24.39 -3.95 -16.62
C ASP A 152 24.45 -2.82 -15.58
N GLY A 153 24.64 -1.58 -16.01
CA GLY A 153 24.68 -0.43 -15.11
C GLY A 153 23.34 -0.18 -14.40
N ALA A 154 22.23 -0.39 -15.10
CA ALA A 154 20.89 -0.28 -14.53
C ALA A 154 20.58 -1.46 -13.61
N LEU A 155 20.87 -2.69 -14.02
CA LEU A 155 20.67 -3.90 -13.22
C LEU A 155 21.50 -3.88 -11.94
N ASN A 156 22.75 -3.45 -12.01
CA ASN A 156 23.63 -3.36 -10.84
C ASN A 156 23.15 -2.40 -9.76
N PHE A 157 22.35 -1.40 -10.11
CA PHE A 157 21.78 -0.48 -9.10
C PHE A 157 20.58 -1.11 -8.36
N ILE A 158 19.81 -1.97 -9.03
CA ILE A 158 18.58 -2.53 -8.48
C ILE A 158 18.92 -3.67 -7.53
N SER A 159 18.55 -3.53 -6.28
CA SER A 159 18.74 -4.58 -5.28
C SER A 159 17.90 -5.81 -5.59
N GLY A 160 18.40 -6.96 -5.22
CA GLY A 160 17.69 -8.23 -5.39
C GLY A 160 16.35 -8.30 -4.63
N PRO A 161 15.49 -9.27 -4.97
CA PRO A 161 14.11 -9.33 -4.49
C PRO A 161 13.97 -9.37 -2.96
N ALA A 162 14.98 -9.87 -2.26
CA ALA A 162 14.98 -9.91 -0.80
C ALA A 162 15.30 -8.55 -0.15
N TYR A 163 15.73 -7.55 -0.93
CA TYR A 163 16.23 -6.26 -0.42
C TYR A 163 15.57 -5.04 -1.07
N LEU A 164 14.84 -5.22 -2.14
CA LEU A 164 14.25 -4.13 -2.91
C LEU A 164 13.41 -3.14 -2.07
N PRO A 165 12.54 -3.55 -1.14
CA PRO A 165 11.77 -2.62 -0.33
C PRO A 165 12.61 -1.63 0.47
N TRP A 166 13.74 -2.06 1.01
CA TRP A 166 14.66 -1.17 1.72
C TRP A 166 15.39 -0.20 0.76
N GLN A 167 15.60 -0.60 -0.50
CA GLN A 167 16.03 0.34 -1.52
C GLN A 167 14.95 1.38 -1.80
N LEU A 168 13.69 0.98 -1.92
CA LEU A 168 12.60 1.91 -2.17
C LEU A 168 12.38 2.90 -1.03
N MET A 169 12.73 2.53 0.19
CA MET A 169 12.79 3.41 1.35
C MET A 169 14.09 4.23 1.46
N GLY A 170 15.07 4.00 0.59
CA GLY A 170 16.34 4.74 0.57
C GLY A 170 17.43 4.22 1.53
N ASN A 171 17.24 3.06 2.16
CA ASN A 171 18.14 2.53 3.17
C ASN A 171 19.41 1.87 2.60
N LEU A 172 19.28 1.19 1.47
CA LEU A 172 20.37 0.48 0.76
C LEU A 172 20.15 0.55 -0.76
N ASP A 173 21.15 0.17 -1.54
CA ASP A 173 21.04 -0.08 -2.99
C ASP A 173 22.10 -1.10 -3.42
N SER A 174 22.00 -1.54 -4.67
CA SER A 174 23.05 -2.36 -5.31
C SER A 174 23.41 -3.62 -4.52
N TYR A 175 22.50 -4.13 -3.69
CA TYR A 175 22.79 -5.27 -2.82
C TYR A 175 22.17 -6.54 -3.38
N PHE A 176 23.02 -7.58 -3.64
CA PHE A 176 22.61 -8.74 -4.41
C PHE A 176 21.83 -8.35 -5.68
N SER A 177 22.42 -7.42 -6.43
CA SER A 177 21.81 -6.78 -7.60
C SER A 177 21.25 -7.77 -8.59
N LEU A 178 20.31 -7.30 -9.39
CA LEU A 178 19.78 -8.06 -10.52
C LEU A 178 20.85 -8.26 -11.58
N THR A 179 20.88 -9.44 -12.17
CA THR A 179 21.82 -9.81 -13.22
C THR A 179 21.14 -10.15 -14.55
N ASP A 180 19.81 -10.21 -14.54
CA ASP A 180 19.02 -10.64 -15.68
C ASP A 180 17.83 -9.73 -15.95
N LYS A 181 17.79 -9.13 -17.13
CA LYS A 181 16.66 -8.34 -17.62
C LYS A 181 15.37 -9.16 -17.71
N ALA A 182 15.45 -10.47 -17.96
CA ALA A 182 14.25 -11.31 -18.04
C ALA A 182 13.49 -11.34 -16.68
N TYR A 183 14.21 -11.20 -15.57
CA TYR A 183 13.57 -11.03 -14.26
C TYR A 183 12.78 -9.71 -14.19
N VAL A 184 13.37 -8.60 -14.66
CA VAL A 184 12.70 -7.28 -14.70
C VAL A 184 11.41 -7.36 -15.52
N ASP A 185 11.46 -8.00 -16.69
CA ASP A 185 10.31 -8.14 -17.58
C ASP A 185 9.19 -9.00 -16.93
N LYS A 186 9.54 -10.10 -16.27
CA LYS A 186 8.57 -10.93 -15.53
C LYS A 186 7.91 -10.14 -14.38
N ARG A 187 8.69 -9.33 -13.65
CA ARG A 187 8.14 -8.49 -12.57
C ARG A 187 7.24 -7.39 -13.12
N LEU A 188 7.57 -6.82 -14.27
CA LEU A 188 6.70 -5.87 -14.97
C LEU A 188 5.34 -6.49 -15.33
N GLU A 189 5.35 -7.68 -15.94
CA GLU A 189 4.11 -8.38 -16.29
C GLU A 189 3.27 -8.73 -15.07
N LEU A 190 3.91 -9.18 -13.99
CA LEU A 190 3.23 -9.48 -12.73
C LEU A 190 2.63 -8.22 -12.11
N GLY A 191 3.39 -7.13 -12.04
CA GLY A 191 2.93 -5.86 -11.49
C GLY A 191 1.73 -5.29 -12.26
N LYS A 192 1.72 -5.40 -13.59
CA LYS A 192 0.56 -5.02 -14.42
C LYS A 192 -0.68 -5.81 -14.04
N LYS A 193 -0.58 -7.14 -13.96
CA LYS A 193 -1.71 -7.99 -13.57
C LYS A 193 -2.26 -7.63 -12.18
N ILE A 194 -1.37 -7.30 -11.24
CA ILE A 194 -1.76 -6.90 -9.88
C ILE A 194 -2.56 -5.60 -9.94
N ILE A 195 -2.00 -4.54 -10.54
CA ILE A 195 -2.66 -3.23 -10.62
C ILE A 195 -3.97 -3.32 -11.41
N ASP A 196 -3.99 -4.02 -12.53
CA ASP A 196 -5.20 -4.21 -13.33
C ASP A 196 -6.31 -4.88 -12.50
N ARG A 197 -5.98 -5.89 -11.69
CA ARG A 197 -6.94 -6.57 -10.83
C ARG A 197 -7.39 -5.69 -9.66
N GLU A 198 -6.49 -4.94 -9.03
CA GLU A 198 -6.84 -3.97 -7.98
C GLU A 198 -7.83 -2.93 -8.50
N LEU A 199 -7.57 -2.36 -9.68
CA LEU A 199 -8.47 -1.40 -10.35
C LEU A 199 -9.80 -2.04 -10.78
N GLU A 200 -9.77 -3.25 -11.30
CA GLU A 200 -10.99 -4.01 -11.65
C GLU A 200 -11.91 -4.15 -10.44
N LEU A 201 -11.38 -4.38 -9.26
CA LEU A 201 -12.14 -4.48 -8.02
C LEU A 201 -12.49 -3.13 -7.38
N GLY A 202 -12.00 -2.02 -7.95
CA GLY A 202 -12.28 -0.66 -7.47
C GLY A 202 -11.36 -0.22 -6.33
N MET A 203 -10.18 -0.84 -6.20
CA MET A 203 -9.14 -0.38 -5.28
C MET A 203 -8.39 0.83 -5.85
N THR A 204 -7.76 1.58 -4.98
CA THR A 204 -6.88 2.72 -5.32
C THR A 204 -5.44 2.36 -4.94
N PRO A 205 -4.59 1.95 -5.91
CA PRO A 205 -3.21 1.59 -5.62
C PRO A 205 -2.39 2.75 -5.06
N ILE A 206 -1.60 2.51 -4.02
CA ILE A 206 -0.54 3.42 -3.60
C ILE A 206 0.72 3.03 -4.36
N GLN A 207 1.17 3.88 -5.26
CA GLN A 207 2.36 3.65 -6.09
C GLN A 207 3.62 4.21 -5.43
N GLN A 208 4.80 3.72 -5.85
CA GLN A 208 6.08 4.26 -5.40
C GLN A 208 6.28 5.68 -5.93
N GLY A 209 6.73 6.57 -5.08
CA GLY A 209 7.19 7.90 -5.43
C GLY A 209 8.71 7.99 -5.58
N CYS A 210 9.26 9.21 -5.55
CA CYS A 210 10.69 9.46 -5.71
C CYS A 210 11.28 10.08 -4.44
N SER A 211 12.22 9.37 -3.80
CA SER A 211 13.03 9.88 -2.67
C SER A 211 14.33 10.55 -3.13
N GLY A 212 14.68 10.42 -4.40
CA GLY A 212 15.93 10.96 -4.95
C GLY A 212 17.12 10.00 -4.88
N GLN A 213 16.93 8.75 -4.48
CA GLN A 213 17.98 7.75 -4.48
C GLN A 213 18.45 7.42 -5.91
N VAL A 214 19.75 7.37 -6.11
CA VAL A 214 20.39 7.22 -7.44
C VAL A 214 21.65 6.35 -7.36
N PRO A 215 22.10 5.77 -8.49
CA PRO A 215 23.38 5.10 -8.54
C PRO A 215 24.54 6.07 -8.17
N SER A 216 25.58 5.55 -7.52
CA SER A 216 26.80 6.33 -7.18
C SER A 216 27.47 6.97 -8.41
N THR A 217 27.16 6.47 -9.58
CA THR A 217 27.68 6.96 -10.87
C THR A 217 26.82 8.01 -11.55
N ILE A 218 25.78 8.51 -10.87
CA ILE A 218 24.78 9.44 -11.45
C ILE A 218 25.39 10.67 -12.13
N LEU A 219 26.52 11.16 -11.65
CA LEU A 219 27.22 12.32 -12.23
C LEU A 219 27.72 12.09 -13.66
N ARG A 220 27.81 10.83 -14.12
CA ARG A 220 28.19 10.52 -15.50
C ARG A 220 27.06 10.86 -16.48
N VAL A 221 25.81 10.76 -16.06
CA VAL A 221 24.63 11.00 -16.91
C VAL A 221 23.90 12.29 -16.56
N LEU A 222 24.01 12.75 -15.30
CA LEU A 222 23.49 14.03 -14.83
C LEU A 222 24.65 14.85 -14.20
N PRO A 223 25.51 15.46 -15.04
CA PRO A 223 26.63 16.25 -14.54
C PRO A 223 26.14 17.46 -13.75
N HIS A 224 26.97 17.94 -12.81
CA HIS A 224 26.68 19.07 -11.93
C HIS A 224 25.47 18.85 -11.00
N THR A 225 25.09 17.60 -10.73
CA THR A 225 24.06 17.28 -9.73
C THR A 225 24.64 17.37 -8.31
N ASN A 226 23.95 18.04 -7.42
CA ASN A 226 24.24 17.98 -5.99
C ASN A 226 23.72 16.65 -5.42
N ALA A 227 24.53 15.60 -5.54
CA ALA A 227 24.28 14.31 -4.92
C ALA A 227 25.17 14.12 -3.70
N TYR A 228 24.65 13.52 -2.66
CA TYR A 228 25.37 13.30 -1.41
C TYR A 228 25.31 11.84 -0.96
N ASN A 229 26.27 11.47 -0.12
CA ASN A 229 26.31 10.16 0.51
C ASN A 229 25.30 10.09 1.65
N VAL A 230 24.45 9.09 1.62
CA VAL A 230 23.62 8.70 2.75
C VAL A 230 24.42 7.72 3.60
N PRO A 231 24.55 7.97 4.92
CA PRO A 231 25.33 7.09 5.80
C PRO A 231 24.86 5.63 5.78
N SER A 232 25.78 4.72 6.07
CA SER A 232 25.49 3.29 6.22
C SER A 232 24.30 3.07 7.17
N TRP A 233 23.35 2.26 6.70
CA TRP A 233 22.20 1.79 7.46
C TRP A 233 22.42 0.31 7.82
N CYS A 234 22.32 -0.06 9.09
CA CYS A 234 22.47 -1.43 9.59
C CYS A 234 23.69 -2.21 9.06
N GLY A 235 24.80 -1.51 8.80
CA GLY A 235 26.03 -2.11 8.27
C GLY A 235 26.05 -2.30 6.74
N PHE A 236 25.00 -1.91 6.01
CA PHE A 236 25.02 -1.88 4.55
C PHE A 236 25.89 -0.74 4.01
N PRO A 237 26.38 -0.83 2.77
CA PRO A 237 27.14 0.25 2.15
C PRO A 237 26.39 1.58 2.13
N VAL A 238 27.14 2.67 2.01
CA VAL A 238 26.59 4.01 1.79
C VAL A 238 25.81 4.05 0.46
N THR A 239 24.70 4.77 0.43
CA THR A 239 23.93 5.03 -0.77
C THR A 239 24.07 6.47 -1.23
N TYR A 240 23.55 6.79 -2.41
CA TYR A 240 23.61 8.14 -2.99
C TYR A 240 22.21 8.68 -3.20
N GLN A 241 22.05 9.97 -2.91
CA GLN A 241 20.78 10.65 -3.08
C GLN A 241 21.01 12.05 -3.66
N ILE A 242 20.17 12.43 -4.61
CA ILE A 242 20.15 13.82 -5.10
C ILE A 242 19.49 14.69 -4.04
N ASP A 243 20.08 15.85 -3.76
CA ASP A 243 19.46 16.85 -2.90
C ASP A 243 18.11 17.27 -3.50
N PRO A 244 16.98 17.16 -2.76
CA PRO A 244 15.67 17.54 -3.27
C PRO A 244 15.56 18.99 -3.78
N LEU A 245 16.48 19.86 -3.38
CA LEU A 245 16.56 21.25 -3.86
C LEU A 245 17.39 21.42 -5.14
N ASP A 246 18.03 20.36 -5.61
CA ASP A 246 18.73 20.39 -6.89
C ASP A 246 17.75 20.25 -8.08
N LYS A 247 17.97 21.01 -9.14
CA LYS A 247 17.13 20.94 -10.36
C LYS A 247 17.06 19.53 -10.97
N ASN A 248 18.12 18.75 -10.83
CA ASN A 248 18.18 17.37 -11.34
C ASN A 248 17.37 16.40 -10.48
N PHE A 249 17.03 16.71 -9.21
CA PHE A 249 16.07 15.95 -8.44
C PHE A 249 14.71 15.91 -9.14
N ARG A 250 14.17 17.08 -9.49
CA ARG A 250 12.91 17.18 -10.21
C ARG A 250 12.97 16.47 -11.57
N LYS A 251 14.08 16.65 -12.32
CA LYS A 251 14.27 16.00 -13.61
C LYS A 251 14.25 14.48 -13.49
N PHE A 252 14.97 13.93 -12.52
CA PHE A 252 15.03 12.50 -12.25
C PHE A 252 13.70 11.96 -11.75
N GLY A 253 13.07 12.64 -10.79
CA GLY A 253 11.78 12.24 -10.23
C GLY A 253 10.67 12.25 -11.28
N MET A 254 10.62 13.29 -12.14
CA MET A 254 9.67 13.32 -13.27
C MET A 254 9.90 12.18 -14.26
N ALA A 255 11.17 11.80 -14.52
CA ALA A 255 11.48 10.67 -15.40
C ALA A 255 10.99 9.34 -14.81
N LEU A 256 11.16 9.12 -13.49
CA LEU A 256 10.64 7.96 -12.77
C LEU A 256 9.10 7.89 -12.82
N LEU A 257 8.45 8.99 -12.47
CA LEU A 257 6.99 9.07 -12.43
C LEU A 257 6.38 8.88 -13.84
N GLU A 258 7.00 9.49 -14.86
CA GLU A 258 6.56 9.34 -16.24
C GLU A 258 6.75 7.89 -16.73
N LYS A 259 7.88 7.26 -16.38
CA LYS A 259 8.10 5.85 -16.70
C LYS A 259 7.08 4.96 -15.99
N GLN A 260 6.79 5.22 -14.72
CA GLN A 260 5.76 4.50 -13.98
C GLN A 260 4.38 4.66 -14.63
N ARG A 261 4.02 5.88 -15.05
CA ARG A 261 2.77 6.14 -15.79
C ARG A 261 2.68 5.34 -17.10
N GLN A 262 3.78 5.27 -17.84
CA GLN A 262 3.84 4.50 -19.09
C GLN A 262 3.67 3.00 -18.87
N LEU A 263 4.20 2.47 -17.78
CA LEU A 263 4.20 1.04 -17.50
C LEU A 263 2.95 0.57 -16.74
N PHE A 264 2.41 1.38 -15.84
CA PHE A 264 1.40 0.99 -14.86
C PHE A 264 0.20 1.94 -14.75
N GLY A 265 0.19 3.07 -15.45
CA GLY A 265 -0.78 4.14 -15.23
C GLY A 265 -0.42 5.06 -14.05
N ALA A 266 -1.20 6.10 -13.86
CA ALA A 266 -1.08 7.03 -12.73
C ALA A 266 -2.34 6.91 -11.86
N HIS A 267 -2.17 6.66 -10.57
CA HIS A 267 -3.27 6.37 -9.65
C HIS A 267 -3.34 7.33 -8.46
N HIS A 268 -2.75 8.49 -8.62
CA HIS A 268 -2.84 9.68 -7.76
C HIS A 268 -2.17 9.58 -6.38
N TYR A 269 -1.85 8.41 -5.85
CA TYR A 269 -1.21 8.23 -4.55
C TYR A 269 0.23 7.74 -4.72
N TYR A 270 1.21 8.55 -4.27
CA TYR A 270 2.64 8.27 -4.45
C TYR A 270 3.36 8.23 -3.11
N ALA A 271 3.83 7.04 -2.71
CA ALA A 271 4.51 6.83 -1.43
C ALA A 271 5.99 7.16 -1.53
N CYS A 272 6.45 8.01 -0.64
CA CYS A 272 7.86 8.39 -0.53
C CYS A 272 8.15 9.01 0.83
N ASP A 273 9.24 8.56 1.47
CA ASP A 273 9.73 9.08 2.73
C ASP A 273 11.11 9.68 2.55
N PRO A 274 11.23 11.01 2.42
CA PRO A 274 12.54 11.65 2.33
C PRO A 274 13.29 11.50 3.67
N PHE A 275 14.54 11.08 3.60
CA PHE A 275 15.39 10.86 4.77
C PHE A 275 14.88 9.76 5.72
N HIS A 276 14.24 8.73 5.17
CA HIS A 276 13.77 7.57 5.93
C HIS A 276 14.94 6.96 6.72
N GLU A 277 14.81 6.75 8.02
CA GLU A 277 15.83 6.23 8.94
C GLU A 277 17.27 6.76 8.75
N ASN A 278 17.49 7.69 7.85
CA ASN A 278 18.78 8.22 7.50
C ASN A 278 19.07 9.55 8.18
N LYS A 279 20.33 9.78 8.52
CA LYS A 279 20.79 11.10 8.94
C LYS A 279 20.72 12.03 7.72
N ARG A 280 19.85 13.02 7.81
CA ARG A 280 19.77 14.08 6.80
C ARG A 280 21.14 14.75 6.62
N PRO A 281 21.48 15.16 5.41
CA PRO A 281 22.72 15.91 5.18
C PRO A 281 22.72 17.26 5.85
N ILE A 282 21.61 17.76 6.44
CA ILE A 282 21.44 19.13 6.80
C ILE A 282 20.28 19.34 7.76
N LYS A 283 20.20 20.44 8.43
CA LYS A 283 20.57 21.81 8.44
C LYS A 283 19.39 22.76 8.66
N GLY A 284 18.51 22.44 9.65
CA GLY A 284 17.47 23.37 10.09
C GLY A 284 16.16 23.27 9.32
N ASP A 285 15.13 23.83 9.93
CA ASP A 285 13.74 23.67 9.49
C ASP A 285 13.47 24.32 8.15
N LYS A 286 14.15 25.44 7.85
CA LYS A 286 13.99 26.11 6.55
C LYS A 286 14.38 25.23 5.36
N TYR A 287 15.45 24.45 5.48
CA TYR A 287 15.83 23.48 4.47
C TYR A 287 14.75 22.41 4.32
N LEU A 288 14.28 21.84 5.43
CA LEU A 288 13.23 20.80 5.42
C LEU A 288 11.92 21.32 4.83
N GLN A 289 11.53 22.56 5.13
CA GLN A 289 10.36 23.20 4.50
C GLN A 289 10.53 23.29 2.98
N ASN A 290 11.70 23.72 2.52
CA ASN A 290 11.96 23.79 1.09
C ASN A 290 11.95 22.41 0.42
N VAL A 291 12.44 21.36 1.10
CA VAL A 291 12.35 19.96 0.64
C VAL A 291 10.89 19.54 0.49
N GLY A 292 10.06 19.78 1.50
CA GLY A 292 8.62 19.47 1.43
C GLY A 292 7.94 20.11 0.22
N LYS A 293 8.22 21.41 0.01
CA LYS A 293 7.70 22.15 -1.16
C LYS A 293 8.19 21.54 -2.48
N ALA A 294 9.50 21.29 -2.62
CA ALA A 294 10.08 20.80 -3.87
C ALA A 294 9.50 19.43 -4.28
N ILE A 295 9.32 18.54 -3.32
CA ILE A 295 8.73 17.20 -3.56
C ILE A 295 7.23 17.33 -3.90
N SER A 296 6.48 18.10 -3.12
CA SER A 296 5.04 18.31 -3.37
C SER A 296 4.78 18.99 -4.71
N GLU A 297 5.56 20.00 -5.06
CA GLU A 297 5.48 20.68 -6.36
C GLU A 297 5.82 19.74 -7.54
N MET A 298 6.76 18.82 -7.34
CA MET A 298 7.08 17.80 -8.35
C MET A 298 5.89 16.89 -8.60
N TYR A 299 5.25 16.36 -7.55
CA TYR A 299 4.08 15.50 -7.69
C TYR A 299 2.90 16.25 -8.31
N THR A 300 2.60 17.45 -7.83
CA THR A 300 1.49 18.26 -8.38
C THR A 300 1.70 18.65 -9.84
N ALA A 301 2.96 18.87 -10.24
CA ALA A 301 3.28 19.17 -11.64
C ALA A 301 3.18 17.92 -12.55
N PHE A 302 3.41 16.73 -12.01
CA PHE A 302 3.22 15.48 -12.72
C PHE A 302 1.73 15.12 -12.84
N ASP A 303 1.00 15.26 -11.75
CA ASP A 303 -0.40 14.88 -11.62
C ASP A 303 -1.12 15.87 -10.71
N SER A 304 -2.05 16.64 -11.26
CA SER A 304 -2.80 17.67 -10.51
C SER A 304 -3.62 17.09 -9.34
N GLN A 305 -3.95 15.80 -9.39
CA GLN A 305 -4.66 15.07 -8.33
C GLN A 305 -3.70 14.35 -7.36
N ALA A 306 -2.40 14.44 -7.57
CA ALA A 306 -1.42 13.74 -6.75
C ALA A 306 -1.61 14.02 -5.26
N VAL A 307 -1.54 12.95 -4.49
CA VAL A 307 -1.44 12.94 -3.04
C VAL A 307 -0.14 12.24 -2.66
N TRP A 308 0.72 12.94 -1.97
CA TRP A 308 1.92 12.37 -1.44
C TRP A 308 1.60 11.52 -0.21
N VAL A 309 2.02 10.26 -0.19
CA VAL A 309 1.81 9.34 0.93
C VAL A 309 3.11 9.22 1.72
N MET A 310 3.08 9.50 3.02
CA MET A 310 4.24 9.41 3.91
C MET A 310 3.97 8.46 5.07
N GLN A 311 4.95 7.61 5.40
CA GLN A 311 4.92 6.82 6.62
C GLN A 311 5.32 7.71 7.82
N ALA A 312 4.60 7.59 8.92
CA ALA A 312 4.91 8.35 10.14
C ALA A 312 6.22 7.92 10.83
N TRP A 313 6.83 6.83 10.40
CA TRP A 313 8.04 6.25 10.99
C TRP A 313 9.19 7.28 11.13
N SER A 314 9.46 7.99 10.05
CA SER A 314 10.53 9.00 10.00
C SER A 314 10.01 10.41 9.71
N LEU A 315 8.79 10.70 10.11
CA LEU A 315 8.11 11.96 9.83
C LEU A 315 8.86 13.17 10.40
N ARG A 316 8.90 14.27 9.64
CA ARG A 316 9.52 15.51 10.02
C ARG A 316 8.54 16.67 9.89
N GLU A 317 8.15 17.25 11.01
CA GLU A 317 7.16 18.33 11.08
C GLU A 317 7.40 19.47 10.06
N PRO A 318 8.64 20.00 9.87
CA PRO A 318 8.85 21.07 8.91
C PRO A 318 8.58 20.68 7.45
N ILE A 319 8.77 19.40 7.08
CA ILE A 319 8.42 18.87 5.75
C ILE A 319 6.90 18.85 5.61
N VAL A 320 6.21 18.23 6.57
CA VAL A 320 4.76 18.09 6.58
C VAL A 320 4.08 19.45 6.47
N LYS A 321 4.44 20.39 7.34
CA LYS A 321 3.84 21.75 7.37
C LYS A 321 4.12 22.59 6.13
N ALA A 322 4.99 22.16 5.25
CA ALA A 322 5.29 22.86 4.00
C ALA A 322 4.47 22.36 2.81
N VAL A 323 3.63 21.34 3.00
CA VAL A 323 2.76 20.73 1.99
C VAL A 323 1.31 21.11 2.26
N ASP A 324 0.52 21.29 1.22
CA ASP A 324 -0.92 21.54 1.37
C ASP A 324 -1.63 20.30 1.97
N LYS A 325 -2.57 20.52 2.87
CA LYS A 325 -3.21 19.44 3.65
C LYS A 325 -3.94 18.40 2.80
N ASP A 326 -4.53 18.81 1.70
CA ASP A 326 -5.22 17.95 0.74
C ASP A 326 -4.28 17.19 -0.20
N LYS A 327 -2.99 17.56 -0.20
CA LYS A 327 -1.93 16.93 -1.01
C LYS A 327 -1.04 15.96 -0.23
N LEU A 328 -1.37 15.68 1.03
CA LEU A 328 -0.59 14.78 1.87
C LEU A 328 -1.52 13.81 2.62
N LEU A 329 -1.14 12.54 2.60
CA LEU A 329 -1.74 11.49 3.42
C LEU A 329 -0.64 10.83 4.26
N ILE A 330 -0.84 10.80 5.57
CA ILE A 330 0.12 10.20 6.50
C ILE A 330 -0.37 8.80 6.89
N LEU A 331 0.52 7.82 6.88
CA LEU A 331 0.27 6.47 7.38
C LEU A 331 0.89 6.33 8.77
N ASP A 332 0.07 6.34 9.82
CA ASP A 332 0.52 6.01 11.17
C ASP A 332 0.62 4.49 11.31
N ILE A 333 1.72 3.92 10.79
CA ILE A 333 1.84 2.50 10.53
C ILE A 333 1.77 1.62 11.79
N ASP A 334 2.13 2.15 12.95
CA ASP A 334 2.12 1.44 14.24
C ASP A 334 1.16 2.06 15.28
N GLY A 335 0.42 3.09 14.90
CA GLY A 335 -0.50 3.81 15.77
C GLY A 335 0.20 4.61 16.89
N SER A 336 1.51 4.83 16.83
CA SER A 336 2.29 5.40 17.95
C SER A 336 2.55 6.90 17.85
N LYS A 337 2.22 7.54 16.73
CA LYS A 337 2.61 8.93 16.45
C LYS A 337 1.45 9.92 16.60
N CYS A 338 0.22 9.46 16.46
CA CYS A 338 -0.97 10.30 16.51
C CYS A 338 -0.99 11.21 17.75
N GLU A 339 -0.90 10.66 18.96
CA GLU A 339 -0.91 11.45 20.20
C GLU A 339 0.29 12.40 20.31
N LYS A 340 1.48 11.94 19.93
CA LYS A 340 2.74 12.72 20.00
C LYS A 340 2.74 13.94 19.09
N THR A 341 1.91 13.94 18.07
CA THR A 341 1.83 15.00 17.05
C THR A 341 0.53 15.77 17.09
N ASP A 342 -0.31 15.50 18.09
CA ASP A 342 -1.66 16.05 18.22
C ASP A 342 -2.44 15.89 16.89
N GLY A 343 -2.64 14.63 16.48
CA GLY A 343 -3.35 14.30 15.25
C GLY A 343 -2.62 14.77 13.98
N PHE A 344 -1.30 14.63 13.94
CA PHE A 344 -0.48 15.02 12.79
C PHE A 344 -0.70 16.48 12.36
N TRP A 345 -0.83 17.37 13.33
CA TRP A 345 -1.06 18.81 13.11
C TRP A 345 -2.28 19.12 12.22
N GLY A 346 -3.28 18.23 12.24
CA GLY A 346 -4.51 18.34 11.46
C GLY A 346 -4.36 17.96 9.98
N TYR A 347 -3.32 17.23 9.59
CA TYR A 347 -3.21 16.59 8.27
C TYR A 347 -3.98 15.28 8.24
N ASN A 348 -4.53 14.92 7.09
CA ASN A 348 -5.22 13.65 6.91
C ASN A 348 -4.27 12.47 7.17
N PHE A 349 -4.73 11.51 7.94
CA PHE A 349 -3.95 10.31 8.22
C PHE A 349 -4.81 9.04 8.30
N ILE A 350 -4.13 7.92 8.09
CA ILE A 350 -4.66 6.57 8.29
C ILE A 350 -4.11 6.05 9.61
N SER A 351 -4.99 5.72 10.54
CA SER A 351 -4.62 5.04 11.78
C SER A 351 -4.35 3.57 11.50
N GLY A 352 -3.16 3.12 11.81
CA GLY A 352 -2.68 1.82 11.42
C GLY A 352 -2.29 0.93 12.59
N THR A 353 -2.06 -0.34 12.27
CA THR A 353 -1.48 -1.32 13.19
C THR A 353 -0.35 -2.09 12.55
N LEU A 354 0.75 -2.21 13.27
CA LEU A 354 1.91 -3.02 12.94
C LEU A 354 1.91 -4.26 13.84
N ASN A 355 1.17 -5.28 13.45
CA ASN A 355 0.97 -6.48 14.25
C ASN A 355 2.01 -7.59 14.02
N ASN A 356 2.94 -7.37 13.11
CA ASN A 356 4.12 -8.20 12.87
C ASN A 356 5.33 -7.33 12.61
N PHE A 357 6.42 -7.56 13.31
CA PHE A 357 7.66 -6.82 13.20
C PHE A 357 8.82 -7.77 12.85
N GLY A 358 9.49 -7.51 11.73
CA GLY A 358 10.62 -8.31 11.25
C GLY A 358 10.28 -9.74 10.86
N ASP A 359 9.05 -10.00 10.41
CA ASP A 359 8.51 -11.34 10.09
C ASP A 359 8.70 -12.39 11.21
N ARG A 360 8.71 -11.94 12.45
CA ARG A 360 8.89 -12.81 13.61
C ARG A 360 7.60 -13.52 13.99
N ASN A 361 7.69 -14.80 14.34
CA ASN A 361 6.56 -15.61 14.81
C ASN A 361 6.20 -15.30 16.29
N THR A 362 6.09 -14.01 16.62
CA THR A 362 5.67 -13.55 17.94
C THR A 362 4.46 -12.67 17.80
N LEU A 363 3.54 -12.77 18.74
CA LEU A 363 2.40 -11.88 18.80
C LEU A 363 2.90 -10.44 19.03
N HIS A 364 2.57 -9.54 18.13
CA HIS A 364 2.83 -8.11 18.24
C HIS A 364 1.52 -7.35 18.05
N GLY A 365 1.38 -6.22 18.70
CA GLY A 365 0.10 -5.51 18.80
C GLY A 365 -0.74 -6.00 19.99
N SER A 366 -1.84 -5.31 20.27
CA SER A 366 -2.73 -5.59 21.39
C SER A 366 -4.12 -5.99 20.90
N ILE A 367 -4.50 -7.23 21.15
CA ILE A 367 -5.86 -7.72 20.91
C ILE A 367 -6.88 -6.97 21.76
N ASP A 368 -6.53 -6.69 23.02
CA ASP A 368 -7.41 -5.94 23.93
C ASP A 368 -7.70 -4.52 23.39
N ALA A 369 -6.67 -3.82 22.91
CA ALA A 369 -6.83 -2.51 22.32
C ALA A 369 -7.74 -2.51 21.07
N LEU A 370 -7.69 -3.56 20.26
CA LEU A 370 -8.62 -3.74 19.15
C LEU A 370 -10.04 -4.02 19.65
N ALA A 371 -10.19 -4.93 20.62
CA ALA A 371 -11.49 -5.31 21.19
C ALA A 371 -12.17 -4.16 21.93
N GLU A 372 -11.41 -3.31 22.61
CA GLU A 372 -11.88 -2.09 23.27
C GLU A 372 -12.20 -0.95 22.29
N ASN A 373 -11.92 -1.16 21.00
CA ASN A 373 -12.20 -0.20 19.93
C ASN A 373 -11.52 1.18 20.12
N LYS A 374 -10.27 1.18 20.55
CA LYS A 374 -9.46 2.40 20.70
C LYS A 374 -9.43 3.29 19.47
N PHE A 375 -9.59 2.68 18.30
CA PHE A 375 -9.67 3.41 17.04
C PHE A 375 -10.86 4.39 17.03
N MET A 376 -12.02 4.01 17.57
CA MET A 376 -13.19 4.93 17.63
C MET A 376 -12.94 6.08 18.58
N GLU A 377 -12.26 5.85 19.73
CA GLU A 377 -11.86 6.91 20.65
C GLU A 377 -10.89 7.91 19.97
N GLU A 378 -9.89 7.38 19.23
CA GLU A 378 -8.98 8.23 18.46
C GLU A 378 -9.72 9.07 17.42
N ARG A 379 -10.68 8.47 16.72
CA ARG A 379 -11.47 9.13 15.69
C ARG A 379 -12.34 10.26 16.24
N GLU A 380 -12.92 10.09 17.42
CA GLU A 380 -13.66 11.16 18.11
C GLU A 380 -12.73 12.33 18.44
N LYS A 381 -11.51 12.03 18.89
CA LYS A 381 -10.51 13.02 19.24
C LYS A 381 -9.88 13.72 18.03
N TYR A 382 -9.66 12.98 16.93
CA TYR A 382 -8.96 13.44 15.73
C TYR A 382 -9.82 13.28 14.48
N PRO A 383 -10.65 14.28 14.12
CA PRO A 383 -11.56 14.20 12.97
C PRO A 383 -10.86 14.11 11.61
N ASN A 384 -9.54 14.31 11.56
CA ASN A 384 -8.71 14.15 10.37
C ASN A 384 -8.20 12.71 10.15
N ILE A 385 -8.66 11.73 10.92
CA ILE A 385 -8.55 10.31 10.57
C ILE A 385 -9.46 10.04 9.38
N VAL A 386 -8.87 9.67 8.25
CA VAL A 386 -9.61 9.40 7.00
C VAL A 386 -9.67 7.90 6.67
N GLY A 387 -9.13 7.06 7.52
CA GLY A 387 -9.11 5.62 7.29
C GLY A 387 -8.28 4.85 8.30
N THR A 388 -8.22 3.54 8.05
CA THR A 388 -7.48 2.55 8.84
C THR A 388 -6.48 1.79 7.99
N GLY A 389 -5.50 1.13 8.61
CA GLY A 389 -4.50 0.38 7.87
C GLY A 389 -3.94 -0.82 8.63
N LEU A 390 -3.59 -1.86 7.88
CA LEU A 390 -2.87 -3.04 8.34
C LEU A 390 -1.48 -3.04 7.71
N PHE A 391 -0.45 -2.74 8.51
CA PHE A 391 0.91 -2.48 8.03
C PHE A 391 1.94 -3.49 8.58
N MET A 392 1.54 -4.75 8.66
CA MET A 392 2.43 -5.84 9.08
C MET A 392 3.68 -5.94 8.19
N GLU A 393 4.82 -6.28 8.76
CA GLU A 393 6.03 -6.56 7.98
C GLU A 393 6.06 -7.96 7.38
N GLY A 394 5.35 -8.92 7.99
CA GLY A 394 5.11 -10.25 7.45
C GLY A 394 3.69 -10.71 7.73
N ILE A 395 3.11 -11.52 6.85
CA ILE A 395 1.69 -11.87 6.90
C ILE A 395 1.38 -13.29 7.33
N PHE A 396 2.38 -14.17 7.48
CA PHE A 396 2.14 -15.59 7.77
C PHE A 396 1.98 -15.91 9.26
N GLN A 397 1.41 -15.00 10.03
CA GLN A 397 1.20 -15.18 11.45
C GLN A 397 0.06 -14.33 11.98
N ASN A 398 -0.37 -14.63 13.23
CA ASN A 398 -1.43 -13.92 13.94
C ASN A 398 -2.77 -13.82 13.18
N PRO A 399 -3.33 -14.94 12.63
CA PRO A 399 -4.59 -14.87 11.90
C PRO A 399 -5.74 -14.32 12.73
N LEU A 400 -5.73 -14.57 14.05
CA LEU A 400 -6.73 -14.02 14.98
C LEU A 400 -6.66 -12.49 15.04
N TYR A 401 -5.45 -11.93 15.09
CA TYR A 401 -5.27 -10.47 15.12
C TYR A 401 -5.81 -9.82 13.85
N PHE A 402 -5.48 -10.39 12.68
CA PHE A 402 -5.96 -9.90 11.38
C PHE A 402 -7.47 -9.99 11.23
N ASP A 403 -8.06 -11.11 11.70
CA ASP A 403 -9.49 -11.32 11.63
C ASP A 403 -10.23 -10.27 12.45
N LEU A 404 -9.81 -10.08 13.72
CA LEU A 404 -10.37 -9.09 14.60
C LEU A 404 -10.14 -7.66 14.07
N ALA A 405 -8.92 -7.34 13.65
CA ALA A 405 -8.59 -6.01 13.12
C ALA A 405 -9.44 -5.68 11.89
N SER A 406 -9.61 -6.62 10.96
CA SER A 406 -10.46 -6.41 9.78
C SER A 406 -11.92 -6.17 10.14
N ASP A 407 -12.45 -6.87 11.16
CA ASP A 407 -13.84 -6.69 11.62
C ASP A 407 -14.04 -5.37 12.40
N MET A 408 -13.00 -4.89 13.10
CA MET A 408 -13.06 -3.66 13.92
C MET A 408 -12.72 -2.38 13.16
N LEU A 409 -11.98 -2.48 12.06
CA LEU A 409 -11.49 -1.34 11.30
C LEU A 409 -12.36 -1.01 10.05
N THR A 410 -13.49 -1.68 9.88
CA THR A 410 -14.48 -1.43 8.80
C THR A 410 -15.84 -0.91 9.36
#